data_f450af80c19720e7d24d4b4f4eccbe18
#
_entry.id   f450af80c19720e7d24d4b4f4eccbe18
#
_cell.length_a   1.000
_cell.length_b   1.000
_cell.length_c   1.000
_cell.angle_alpha   90.00
_cell.angle_beta   90.00
_cell.angle_gamma   90.00
#
_symmetry.space_group_name_H-M   'P 1'
#
loop_
_entity.id
_entity.type
_entity.pdbx_description
1 polymer ?
#
loop_
_entity_poly.entity_id
_entity_poly.type
_entity_poly.pdbx_seq_one_letter_code
_entity_poly.pdbx_strand_id
1 'polypeptide(L)'
;MTEMPMFPLGSVLFPAMPTALRIFEQRYIVMLSAVLNEEPSRFGIVLIERGSEVGGGEHRFPIGTIAEISQMEASEGFIGLIAQGGRRIEVIDWLPDDPYPRAEVREVADLEWREELRPLFVEAEQLVRRTLAQASEFVEQQWGADIELADDPHDALWQLAGIAPLGALDQVRLLRATDPEQLLRDLIELTTGAAEMLTVRWDDDDDFPRPEDFADASDAEDAGDPGDPGDSGDSGDSGDAGDAGDAGDAAPPR
;
A
#
# COMPACT_ATOMS: atom_id res chain seq x y z
N MET A 1 -12.40 10.82 -23.30
CA MET A 1 -11.08 10.26 -22.94
C MET A 1 -10.12 11.41 -22.82
N THR A 2 -9.29 11.42 -21.82
CA THR A 2 -8.33 12.50 -21.55
C THR A 2 -7.01 11.85 -21.14
N GLU A 3 -5.91 12.35 -21.68
CA GLU A 3 -4.58 11.97 -21.19
C GLU A 3 -4.35 12.60 -19.84
N MET A 4 -3.78 11.82 -18.90
CA MET A 4 -3.55 12.26 -17.53
C MET A 4 -2.20 11.71 -17.02
N PRO A 5 -1.39 12.53 -16.30
CA PRO A 5 -0.29 12.05 -15.48
C PRO A 5 -0.81 11.08 -14.41
N MET A 6 -0.06 9.99 -14.17
CA MET A 6 -0.49 8.95 -13.23
C MET A 6 0.55 8.73 -12.15
N PHE A 7 0.08 8.49 -10.93
CA PHE A 7 0.90 8.18 -9.76
C PHE A 7 0.44 6.84 -9.15
N PRO A 8 1.07 5.72 -9.54
CA PRO A 8 0.79 4.43 -8.94
C PRO A 8 1.26 4.39 -7.48
N LEU A 9 0.41 3.86 -6.58
CA LEU A 9 0.67 3.75 -5.14
C LEU A 9 0.33 2.36 -4.63
N GLY A 10 0.87 1.99 -3.45
CA GLY A 10 0.48 0.79 -2.70
C GLY A 10 -0.82 0.94 -1.90
N SER A 11 -1.48 2.10 -1.97
CA SER A 11 -2.74 2.41 -1.28
C SER A 11 -3.78 2.99 -2.23
N VAL A 12 -5.05 2.87 -1.86
CA VAL A 12 -6.18 3.41 -2.62
C VAL A 12 -6.54 4.81 -2.12
N LEU A 13 -6.72 5.75 -3.05
CA LEU A 13 -7.34 7.03 -2.74
C LEU A 13 -8.83 6.96 -3.08
N PHE A 14 -9.70 7.25 -2.10
CA PHE A 14 -11.13 7.39 -2.33
C PHE A 14 -11.51 8.85 -2.65
N PRO A 15 -12.61 9.08 -3.40
CA PRO A 15 -13.21 10.41 -3.48
C PRO A 15 -13.44 11.03 -2.10
N ALA A 16 -13.38 12.36 -2.01
CA ALA A 16 -13.56 13.13 -0.77
C ALA A 16 -12.57 12.80 0.38
N MET A 17 -11.53 11.99 0.13
CA MET A 17 -10.49 11.67 1.12
C MET A 17 -9.19 12.40 0.81
N PRO A 18 -8.49 12.92 1.83
CA PRO A 18 -7.16 13.48 1.65
C PRO A 18 -6.09 12.37 1.59
N THR A 19 -5.01 12.65 0.89
CA THR A 19 -3.79 11.84 0.92
C THR A 19 -2.57 12.74 1.06
N ALA A 20 -1.59 12.30 1.86
CA ALA A 20 -0.30 12.97 2.00
C ALA A 20 0.76 12.15 1.27
N LEU A 21 1.48 12.78 0.35
CA LEU A 21 2.51 12.14 -0.46
C LEU A 21 3.88 12.78 -0.24
N ARG A 22 4.93 11.97 -0.32
CA ARG A 22 6.32 12.42 -0.29
C ARG A 22 6.98 12.08 -1.61
N ILE A 23 7.26 13.10 -2.41
CA ILE A 23 7.79 12.96 -3.75
C ILE A 23 9.31 13.18 -3.71
N PHE A 24 10.08 12.16 -4.03
CA PHE A 24 11.54 12.18 -4.02
C PHE A 24 12.16 11.64 -5.34
N GLU A 25 11.40 10.85 -6.11
CA GLU A 25 11.87 10.34 -7.39
C GLU A 25 11.85 11.45 -8.46
N GLN A 26 12.93 11.52 -9.24
CA GLN A 26 13.09 12.54 -10.27
C GLN A 26 11.94 12.55 -11.29
N ARG A 27 11.43 11.37 -11.69
CA ARG A 27 10.31 11.26 -12.63
C ARG A 27 9.04 11.95 -12.12
N TYR A 28 8.73 11.81 -10.83
CA TYR A 28 7.56 12.46 -10.22
C TYR A 28 7.77 13.93 -9.91
N ILE A 29 9.02 14.39 -9.69
CA ILE A 29 9.33 15.82 -9.60
C ILE A 29 9.07 16.48 -10.96
N VAL A 30 9.45 15.84 -12.07
CA VAL A 30 9.14 16.31 -13.43
C VAL A 30 7.63 16.33 -13.68
N MET A 31 6.93 15.26 -13.27
CA MET A 31 5.46 15.19 -13.34
C MET A 31 4.80 16.37 -12.60
N LEU A 32 5.19 16.63 -11.34
CA LEU A 32 4.67 17.75 -10.58
C LEU A 32 4.90 19.09 -11.26
N SER A 33 6.10 19.29 -11.84
CA SER A 33 6.40 20.52 -12.58
C SER A 33 5.47 20.73 -13.77
N ALA A 34 5.05 19.65 -14.44
CA ALA A 34 4.08 19.72 -15.53
C ALA A 34 2.66 19.98 -15.00
N VAL A 35 2.23 19.24 -13.98
CA VAL A 35 0.91 19.33 -13.37
C VAL A 35 0.62 20.73 -12.78
N LEU A 36 1.62 21.35 -12.15
CA LEU A 36 1.49 22.68 -11.54
C LEU A 36 1.36 23.83 -12.56
N ASN A 37 1.62 23.59 -13.84
CA ASN A 37 1.36 24.56 -14.91
C ASN A 37 -0.08 24.51 -15.44
N GLU A 38 -0.88 23.56 -14.96
CA GLU A 38 -2.28 23.38 -15.36
C GLU A 38 -3.22 23.69 -14.19
N GLU A 39 -4.41 24.20 -14.48
CA GLU A 39 -5.47 24.43 -13.50
C GLU A 39 -6.74 23.67 -13.90
N PRO A 40 -7.28 22.84 -12.98
CA PRO A 40 -6.74 22.49 -11.66
C PRO A 40 -5.49 21.58 -11.74
N SER A 41 -4.55 21.73 -10.78
CA SER A 41 -3.36 20.88 -10.68
C SER A 41 -3.76 19.50 -10.19
N ARG A 42 -3.82 18.53 -11.10
CA ARG A 42 -4.37 17.18 -10.83
C ARG A 42 -3.63 16.06 -11.56
N PHE A 43 -3.65 14.89 -10.96
CA PHE A 43 -3.11 13.65 -11.54
C PHE A 43 -3.95 12.45 -11.07
N GLY A 44 -3.84 11.31 -11.74
CA GLY A 44 -4.54 10.10 -11.37
C GLY A 44 -3.74 9.24 -10.38
N ILE A 45 -4.38 8.71 -9.35
CA ILE A 45 -3.82 7.71 -8.44
C ILE A 45 -4.49 6.37 -8.71
N VAL A 46 -3.68 5.31 -8.87
CA VAL A 46 -4.13 3.92 -9.01
C VAL A 46 -3.34 3.02 -8.08
N LEU A 47 -3.97 1.92 -7.63
CA LEU A 47 -3.28 0.91 -6.85
C LEU A 47 -2.33 0.10 -7.74
N ILE A 48 -1.14 -0.20 -7.22
CA ILE A 48 -0.21 -1.17 -7.80
C ILE A 48 -0.72 -2.59 -7.48
N GLU A 49 -0.94 -3.41 -8.50
CA GLU A 49 -1.34 -4.81 -8.31
C GLU A 49 -0.15 -5.69 -7.95
N ARG A 50 0.98 -5.49 -8.66
CA ARG A 50 2.25 -6.18 -8.43
C ARG A 50 3.41 -5.26 -8.79
N GLY A 51 4.48 -5.33 -8.02
CA GLY A 51 5.66 -4.51 -8.22
C GLY A 51 5.97 -3.65 -7.02
N SER A 52 6.70 -2.57 -7.25
CA SER A 52 7.11 -1.61 -6.23
C SER A 52 6.73 -0.20 -6.67
N GLU A 53 6.40 0.65 -5.72
CA GLU A 53 6.18 2.08 -5.97
C GLU A 53 7.44 2.79 -6.51
N VAL A 54 8.61 2.23 -6.19
CA VAL A 54 9.90 2.78 -6.60
C VAL A 54 10.49 1.96 -7.75
N GLY A 55 10.88 2.64 -8.85
CA GLY A 55 11.62 2.03 -9.96
C GLY A 55 10.79 1.65 -11.19
N GLY A 56 9.47 1.62 -11.12
CA GLY A 56 8.60 1.27 -12.27
C GLY A 56 8.49 -0.23 -12.56
N GLY A 57 7.79 -0.57 -13.65
CA GLY A 57 7.58 -1.97 -14.06
C GLY A 57 6.50 -2.72 -13.28
N GLU A 58 5.68 -2.00 -12.53
CA GLU A 58 4.53 -2.52 -11.78
C GLU A 58 3.33 -2.83 -12.68
N HIS A 59 2.52 -3.81 -12.26
CA HIS A 59 1.16 -4.02 -12.76
C HIS A 59 0.20 -3.14 -11.95
N ARG A 60 -0.71 -2.45 -12.64
CA ARG A 60 -1.56 -1.40 -12.08
C ARG A 60 -3.02 -1.76 -12.26
N PHE A 61 -3.86 -1.48 -11.26
CA PHE A 61 -5.30 -1.63 -11.41
C PHE A 61 -5.85 -0.60 -12.41
N PRO A 62 -6.88 -0.96 -13.20
CA PRO A 62 -7.47 -0.06 -14.19
C PRO A 62 -8.43 0.97 -13.59
N ILE A 63 -8.67 0.96 -12.28
CA ILE A 63 -9.53 1.91 -11.57
C ILE A 63 -8.69 2.75 -10.61
N GLY A 64 -9.01 4.02 -10.51
CA GLY A 64 -8.33 4.95 -9.61
C GLY A 64 -9.15 6.19 -9.34
N THR A 65 -8.50 7.19 -8.77
CA THR A 65 -9.11 8.48 -8.38
C THR A 65 -8.23 9.63 -8.82
N ILE A 66 -8.84 10.71 -9.29
CA ILE A 66 -8.16 11.98 -9.54
C ILE A 66 -7.73 12.56 -8.19
N ALA A 67 -6.47 12.92 -8.06
CA ALA A 67 -5.94 13.66 -6.93
C ALA A 67 -5.75 15.11 -7.31
N GLU A 68 -6.39 16.03 -6.59
CA GLU A 68 -6.25 17.49 -6.76
C GLU A 68 -5.33 18.03 -5.67
N ILE A 69 -4.24 18.67 -6.07
CA ILE A 69 -3.23 19.19 -5.14
C ILE A 69 -3.84 20.38 -4.37
N SER A 70 -3.89 20.27 -3.03
CA SER A 70 -4.39 21.33 -2.14
C SER A 70 -3.26 22.08 -1.42
N GLN A 71 -2.17 21.38 -1.08
CA GLN A 71 -1.04 21.97 -0.38
C GLN A 71 0.27 21.32 -0.87
N MET A 72 1.34 22.09 -0.86
CA MET A 72 2.66 21.60 -1.22
C MET A 72 3.73 22.31 -0.40
N GLU A 73 4.73 21.56 0.06
CA GLU A 73 5.87 22.07 0.81
C GLU A 73 7.15 21.41 0.31
N ALA A 74 8.15 22.23 0.00
CA ALA A 74 9.48 21.74 -0.34
C ALA A 74 10.29 21.50 0.93
N SER A 75 10.85 20.31 1.07
CA SER A 75 11.73 19.90 2.17
C SER A 75 13.08 19.43 1.62
N GLU A 76 14.06 19.25 2.51
CA GLU A 76 15.36 18.74 2.10
C GLU A 76 15.21 17.27 1.60
N GLY A 77 15.45 17.06 0.30
CA GLY A 77 15.44 15.75 -0.33
C GLY A 77 14.07 15.23 -0.79
N PHE A 78 12.95 15.93 -0.53
CA PHE A 78 11.63 15.54 -1.02
C PHE A 78 10.68 16.74 -1.11
N ILE A 79 9.59 16.57 -1.86
CA ILE A 79 8.44 17.47 -1.88
C ILE A 79 7.29 16.77 -1.15
N GLY A 80 6.82 17.37 -0.05
CA GLY A 80 5.57 16.99 0.60
C GLY A 80 4.38 17.61 -0.12
N LEU A 81 3.34 16.83 -0.39
CA LEU A 81 2.09 17.38 -0.90
C LEU A 81 0.88 16.74 -0.21
N ILE A 82 -0.19 17.52 -0.10
CA ILE A 82 -1.51 17.03 0.27
C ILE A 82 -2.40 17.19 -0.96
N ALA A 83 -3.08 16.10 -1.32
CA ALA A 83 -4.04 16.09 -2.39
C ALA A 83 -5.39 15.57 -1.90
N GLN A 84 -6.46 16.07 -2.49
CA GLN A 84 -7.83 15.66 -2.23
C GLN A 84 -8.31 14.72 -3.32
N GLY A 85 -8.92 13.59 -2.94
CA GLY A 85 -9.56 12.69 -3.87
C GLY A 85 -10.79 13.32 -4.50
N GLY A 86 -10.78 13.39 -5.83
CA GLY A 86 -11.87 13.85 -6.67
C GLY A 86 -12.63 12.70 -7.31
N ARG A 87 -12.97 12.85 -8.59
CA ARG A 87 -13.70 11.82 -9.33
C ARG A 87 -12.89 10.55 -9.54
N ARG A 88 -13.58 9.44 -9.62
CA ARG A 88 -13.01 8.15 -10.02
C ARG A 88 -12.69 8.15 -11.51
N ILE A 89 -11.65 7.44 -11.88
CA ILE A 89 -11.21 7.26 -13.26
C ILE A 89 -11.03 5.78 -13.59
N GLU A 90 -11.33 5.44 -14.83
CA GLU A 90 -10.97 4.16 -15.42
C GLU A 90 -9.85 4.38 -16.44
N VAL A 91 -8.76 3.63 -16.27
CA VAL A 91 -7.64 3.62 -17.22
C VAL A 91 -8.06 2.79 -18.44
N ILE A 92 -8.06 3.43 -19.60
CA ILE A 92 -8.40 2.80 -20.87
C ILE A 92 -7.14 2.23 -21.54
N ASP A 93 -6.04 3.00 -21.50
CA ASP A 93 -4.77 2.56 -22.05
C ASP A 93 -3.60 3.25 -21.31
N TRP A 94 -2.53 2.50 -21.09
CA TRP A 94 -1.30 3.04 -20.54
C TRP A 94 -0.40 3.53 -21.65
N LEU A 95 0.07 4.76 -21.52
CA LEU A 95 1.03 5.36 -22.43
C LEU A 95 2.48 5.02 -21.99
N PRO A 96 3.48 5.15 -22.88
CA PRO A 96 4.88 5.00 -22.47
C PRO A 96 5.26 5.91 -21.30
N ASP A 97 5.97 5.36 -20.33
CA ASP A 97 6.49 6.10 -19.17
C ASP A 97 7.69 6.97 -19.63
N ASP A 98 7.43 8.20 -20.08
CA ASP A 98 8.44 9.12 -20.54
C ASP A 98 8.11 10.58 -20.14
N PRO A 99 8.73 11.11 -19.07
CA PRO A 99 9.59 10.47 -18.08
C PRO A 99 8.82 9.86 -16.91
N TYR A 100 7.50 9.99 -16.84
CA TYR A 100 6.61 9.51 -15.78
C TYR A 100 5.41 8.77 -16.38
N PRO A 101 4.70 7.96 -15.57
CA PRO A 101 3.52 7.24 -16.02
C PRO A 101 2.41 8.18 -16.50
N ARG A 102 1.82 7.86 -17.65
CA ARG A 102 0.66 8.55 -18.23
C ARG A 102 -0.34 7.52 -18.73
N ALA A 103 -1.62 7.90 -18.74
CA ALA A 103 -2.66 7.03 -19.24
C ALA A 103 -3.76 7.83 -19.95
N GLU A 104 -4.43 7.17 -20.90
CA GLU A 104 -5.74 7.61 -21.36
C GLU A 104 -6.79 7.15 -20.35
N VAL A 105 -7.53 8.09 -19.79
CA VAL A 105 -8.52 7.83 -18.75
C VAL A 105 -9.93 8.29 -19.16
N ARG A 106 -10.91 7.66 -18.53
CA ARG A 106 -12.31 8.07 -18.58
C ARG A 106 -12.81 8.28 -17.16
N GLU A 107 -13.44 9.42 -16.89
CA GLU A 107 -14.13 9.62 -15.62
C GLU A 107 -15.27 8.63 -15.48
N VAL A 108 -15.38 8.05 -14.28
CA VAL A 108 -16.48 7.18 -13.87
C VAL A 108 -17.60 8.04 -13.31
N ALA A 109 -18.83 7.72 -13.62
CA ALA A 109 -19.99 8.43 -13.09
C ALA A 109 -20.02 8.40 -11.56
N ASP A 110 -20.44 9.50 -10.97
CA ASP A 110 -20.62 9.60 -9.53
C ASP A 110 -21.79 8.69 -9.07
N LEU A 111 -21.71 8.27 -7.80
CA LEU A 111 -22.80 7.51 -7.19
C LEU A 111 -23.92 8.49 -6.78
N GLU A 112 -25.12 8.25 -7.28
CA GLU A 112 -26.28 9.07 -6.94
C GLU A 112 -26.84 8.65 -5.58
N TRP A 113 -26.70 9.53 -4.55
CA TRP A 113 -27.26 9.27 -3.24
C TRP A 113 -28.80 9.22 -3.29
N ARG A 114 -29.36 8.29 -2.52
CA ARG A 114 -30.79 8.13 -2.32
C ARG A 114 -31.10 8.10 -0.82
N GLU A 115 -32.02 8.93 -0.35
CA GLU A 115 -32.30 9.08 1.08
C GLU A 115 -32.84 7.80 1.72
N GLU A 116 -33.41 6.90 0.93
CA GLU A 116 -33.85 5.57 1.37
C GLU A 116 -32.68 4.71 1.88
N LEU A 117 -31.45 5.04 1.50
CA LEU A 117 -30.23 4.31 1.92
C LEU A 117 -29.70 4.76 3.29
N ARG A 118 -30.25 5.84 3.86
CA ARG A 118 -29.81 6.34 5.18
C ARG A 118 -29.77 5.29 6.28
N PRO A 119 -30.75 4.41 6.45
CA PRO A 119 -30.66 3.36 7.47
C PRO A 119 -29.48 2.41 7.23
N LEU A 120 -29.22 2.04 5.97
CA LEU A 120 -28.09 1.17 5.61
C LEU A 120 -26.73 1.86 5.82
N PHE A 121 -26.67 3.16 5.52
CA PHE A 121 -25.48 3.97 5.80
C PHE A 121 -25.17 4.01 7.31
N VAL A 122 -26.18 4.25 8.15
CA VAL A 122 -26.01 4.27 9.61
C VAL A 122 -25.55 2.91 10.14
N GLU A 123 -26.07 1.82 9.60
CA GLU A 123 -25.62 0.46 9.94
C GLU A 123 -24.15 0.26 9.57
N ALA A 124 -23.76 0.62 8.34
CA ALA A 124 -22.39 0.54 7.87
C ALA A 124 -21.45 1.41 8.74
N GLU A 125 -21.84 2.64 9.03
CA GLU A 125 -21.06 3.56 9.86
C GLU A 125 -20.80 3.00 11.25
N GLN A 126 -21.83 2.48 11.92
CA GLN A 126 -21.69 1.87 13.24
C GLN A 126 -20.74 0.67 13.23
N LEU A 127 -20.80 -0.15 12.17
CA LEU A 127 -19.91 -1.30 12.01
C LEU A 127 -18.46 -0.86 11.76
N VAL A 128 -18.24 0.04 10.80
CA VAL A 128 -16.91 0.56 10.46
C VAL A 128 -16.25 1.19 11.68
N ARG A 129 -16.94 2.07 12.39
CA ARG A 129 -16.40 2.74 13.59
C ARG A 129 -16.03 1.76 14.70
N ARG A 130 -16.85 0.73 14.96
CA ARG A 130 -16.53 -0.30 15.95
C ARG A 130 -15.31 -1.11 15.54
N THR A 131 -15.25 -1.55 14.29
CA THR A 131 -14.14 -2.35 13.79
C THR A 131 -12.84 -1.53 13.74
N LEU A 132 -12.93 -0.24 13.37
CA LEU A 132 -11.79 0.67 13.39
C LEU A 132 -11.25 0.90 14.80
N ALA A 133 -12.13 1.07 15.81
CA ALA A 133 -11.73 1.16 17.21
C ALA A 133 -11.04 -0.11 17.70
N GLN A 134 -11.57 -1.30 17.35
CA GLN A 134 -10.92 -2.57 17.65
C GLN A 134 -9.56 -2.72 16.97
N ALA A 135 -9.46 -2.41 15.66
CA ALA A 135 -8.21 -2.49 14.92
C ALA A 135 -7.13 -1.55 15.50
N SER A 136 -7.53 -0.39 16.03
CA SER A 136 -6.62 0.59 16.65
C SER A 136 -5.96 0.09 17.93
N GLU A 137 -6.50 -0.94 18.58
CA GLU A 137 -5.89 -1.58 19.75
C GLU A 137 -4.64 -2.40 19.37
N PHE A 138 -4.53 -2.81 18.11
CA PHE A 138 -3.44 -3.69 17.64
C PHE A 138 -2.44 -3.01 16.74
N VAL A 139 -2.92 -2.11 15.87
CA VAL A 139 -2.12 -1.44 14.85
C VAL A 139 -2.55 0.01 14.76
N GLU A 140 -1.56 0.92 14.70
CA GLU A 140 -1.86 2.33 14.46
C GLU A 140 -2.66 2.49 13.16
N GLN A 141 -3.82 3.12 13.28
CA GLN A 141 -4.69 3.42 12.16
C GLN A 141 -4.47 4.84 11.67
N GLN A 142 -4.63 5.07 10.38
CA GLN A 142 -4.51 6.41 9.79
C GLN A 142 -5.61 7.36 10.30
N TRP A 143 -6.80 6.81 10.63
CA TRP A 143 -7.98 7.57 11.03
C TRP A 143 -8.47 7.12 12.40
N GLY A 144 -8.93 8.07 13.21
CA GLY A 144 -9.63 7.78 14.47
C GLY A 144 -11.06 7.32 14.21
N ALA A 145 -11.59 6.45 15.09
CA ALA A 145 -12.97 5.98 14.98
C ALA A 145 -14.02 7.08 15.24
N ASP A 146 -13.61 8.22 15.79
CA ASP A 146 -14.40 9.40 16.12
C ASP A 146 -14.32 10.51 15.06
N ILE A 147 -13.62 10.28 13.95
CA ILE A 147 -13.51 11.28 12.88
C ILE A 147 -14.89 11.71 12.36
N GLU A 148 -15.09 13.02 12.18
CA GLU A 148 -16.30 13.55 11.60
C GLU A 148 -16.30 13.33 10.07
N LEU A 149 -17.41 12.79 9.55
CA LEU A 149 -17.65 12.65 8.13
C LEU A 149 -18.29 13.95 7.60
N ALA A 150 -18.20 14.18 6.28
CA ALA A 150 -18.81 15.31 5.64
C ALA A 150 -20.34 15.32 5.82
N ASP A 151 -20.94 16.53 5.81
CA ASP A 151 -22.39 16.69 5.85
C ASP A 151 -23.06 16.24 4.54
N ASP A 152 -22.35 16.37 3.41
CA ASP A 152 -22.82 15.86 2.13
C ASP A 152 -22.82 14.33 2.11
N PRO A 153 -23.96 13.67 1.84
CA PRO A 153 -24.05 12.22 1.91
C PRO A 153 -23.19 11.47 0.89
N HIS A 154 -22.92 12.07 -0.27
CA HIS A 154 -22.06 11.48 -1.29
C HIS A 154 -20.60 11.43 -0.79
N ASP A 155 -20.13 12.55 -0.23
CA ASP A 155 -18.78 12.63 0.32
C ASP A 155 -18.62 11.75 1.56
N ALA A 156 -19.63 11.78 2.46
CA ALA A 156 -19.67 10.93 3.64
C ALA A 156 -19.60 9.43 3.29
N LEU A 157 -20.27 9.01 2.20
CA LEU A 157 -20.25 7.64 1.72
C LEU A 157 -18.82 7.17 1.35
N TRP A 158 -18.08 8.00 0.61
CA TRP A 158 -16.71 7.70 0.22
C TRP A 158 -15.75 7.80 1.39
N GLN A 159 -15.94 8.78 2.27
CA GLN A 159 -15.15 8.91 3.48
C GLN A 159 -15.32 7.69 4.40
N LEU A 160 -16.56 7.19 4.54
CA LEU A 160 -16.82 5.98 5.31
C LEU A 160 -16.09 4.76 4.74
N ALA A 161 -16.08 4.61 3.42
CA ALA A 161 -15.30 3.57 2.75
C ALA A 161 -13.78 3.75 2.96
N GLY A 162 -13.31 5.02 2.97
CA GLY A 162 -11.89 5.36 3.11
C GLY A 162 -11.32 5.15 4.52
N ILE A 163 -12.15 5.29 5.57
CA ILE A 163 -11.74 5.07 6.96
C ILE A 163 -11.88 3.61 7.41
N ALA A 164 -12.57 2.77 6.64
CA ALA A 164 -12.76 1.37 6.99
C ALA A 164 -11.40 0.64 7.05
N PRO A 165 -11.14 -0.17 8.10
CA PRO A 165 -9.86 -0.88 8.29
C PRO A 165 -9.77 -2.10 7.36
N LEU A 166 -9.72 -1.84 6.06
CA LEU A 166 -9.75 -2.84 4.99
C LEU A 166 -8.42 -2.87 4.24
N GLY A 167 -8.07 -4.05 3.72
CA GLY A 167 -6.91 -4.20 2.84
C GLY A 167 -7.11 -3.51 1.48
N ALA A 168 -6.00 -3.21 0.79
CA ALA A 168 -6.02 -2.46 -0.47
C ALA A 168 -6.88 -3.13 -1.57
N LEU A 169 -6.93 -4.46 -1.63
CA LEU A 169 -7.76 -5.18 -2.61
C LEU A 169 -9.26 -5.01 -2.34
N ASP A 170 -9.66 -5.02 -1.07
CA ASP A 170 -11.04 -4.78 -0.67
C ASP A 170 -11.43 -3.33 -0.94
N GLN A 171 -10.51 -2.39 -0.68
CA GLN A 171 -10.70 -0.98 -1.04
C GLN A 171 -10.89 -0.79 -2.54
N VAL A 172 -10.14 -1.50 -3.41
CA VAL A 172 -10.38 -1.48 -4.86
C VAL A 172 -11.75 -2.05 -5.22
N ARG A 173 -12.22 -3.11 -4.53
CA ARG A 173 -13.59 -3.63 -4.73
C ARG A 173 -14.62 -2.55 -4.46
N LEU A 174 -14.49 -1.81 -3.35
CA LEU A 174 -15.37 -0.69 -3.02
C LEU A 174 -15.28 0.44 -4.06
N LEU A 175 -14.07 0.80 -4.49
CA LEU A 175 -13.87 1.88 -5.48
C LEU A 175 -14.54 1.58 -6.82
N ARG A 176 -14.75 0.30 -7.16
CA ARG A 176 -15.44 -0.15 -8.38
C ARG A 176 -16.97 -0.11 -8.31
N ALA A 177 -17.54 0.15 -7.14
CA ALA A 177 -19.01 0.17 -6.99
C ALA A 177 -19.66 1.12 -8.02
N THR A 178 -20.76 0.69 -8.60
CA THR A 178 -21.54 1.46 -9.58
C THR A 178 -22.86 1.98 -9.03
N ASP A 179 -23.20 1.57 -7.80
CA ASP A 179 -24.41 1.97 -7.09
C ASP A 179 -24.10 2.14 -5.61
N PRO A 180 -24.64 3.17 -4.91
CA PRO A 180 -24.36 3.42 -3.51
C PRO A 180 -24.86 2.32 -2.57
N GLU A 181 -25.96 1.64 -2.92
CA GLU A 181 -26.45 0.49 -2.13
C GLU A 181 -25.47 -0.69 -2.20
N GLN A 182 -24.95 -0.97 -3.40
CA GLN A 182 -23.91 -1.98 -3.57
C GLN A 182 -22.68 -1.65 -2.74
N LEU A 183 -22.19 -0.41 -2.79
CA LEU A 183 -21.04 0.03 -2.00
C LEU A 183 -21.26 -0.21 -0.52
N LEU A 184 -22.41 0.19 0.02
CA LEU A 184 -22.75 0.01 1.44
C LEU A 184 -22.83 -1.46 1.84
N ARG A 185 -23.42 -2.32 1.00
CA ARG A 185 -23.49 -3.77 1.26
C ARG A 185 -22.12 -4.43 1.22
N ASP A 186 -21.30 -4.09 0.21
CA ASP A 186 -19.93 -4.58 0.12
C ASP A 186 -19.10 -4.09 1.32
N LEU A 187 -19.28 -2.83 1.74
CA LEU A 187 -18.61 -2.27 2.91
C LEU A 187 -18.96 -3.03 4.20
N ILE A 188 -20.25 -3.31 4.41
CA ILE A 188 -20.71 -4.09 5.56
C ILE A 188 -20.13 -5.51 5.53
N GLU A 189 -20.21 -6.19 4.38
CA GLU A 189 -19.68 -7.55 4.21
C GLU A 189 -18.18 -7.61 4.53
N LEU A 190 -17.38 -6.74 3.89
CA LEU A 190 -15.93 -6.71 4.05
C LEU A 190 -15.51 -6.31 5.48
N THR A 191 -16.19 -5.32 6.06
CA THR A 191 -15.89 -4.88 7.43
C THR A 191 -16.27 -5.96 8.46
N THR A 192 -17.35 -6.71 8.23
CA THR A 192 -17.71 -7.87 9.07
C THR A 192 -16.63 -8.92 9.03
N GLY A 193 -16.13 -9.29 7.83
CA GLY A 193 -15.00 -10.22 7.70
C GLY A 193 -13.73 -9.73 8.38
N ALA A 194 -13.42 -8.43 8.27
CA ALA A 194 -12.28 -7.84 8.97
C ALA A 194 -12.43 -7.93 10.51
N ALA A 195 -13.63 -7.65 11.04
CA ALA A 195 -13.91 -7.75 12.48
C ALA A 195 -13.77 -9.20 13.00
N GLU A 196 -14.25 -10.18 12.22
CA GLU A 196 -14.10 -11.61 12.57
C GLU A 196 -12.62 -12.01 12.62
N MET A 197 -11.80 -11.57 11.66
CA MET A 197 -10.36 -11.83 11.65
C MET A 197 -9.63 -11.21 12.85
N LEU A 198 -10.04 -10.03 13.31
CA LEU A 198 -9.49 -9.41 14.52
C LEU A 198 -9.82 -10.25 15.76
N THR A 199 -10.99 -10.88 15.81
CA THR A 199 -11.42 -11.70 16.96
C THR A 199 -10.67 -13.04 17.03
N VAL A 200 -10.46 -13.70 15.88
CA VAL A 200 -9.76 -15.01 15.81
C VAL A 200 -8.31 -14.92 16.28
N ARG A 201 -7.62 -13.80 16.04
CA ARG A 201 -6.23 -13.62 16.49
C ARG A 201 -6.05 -13.64 18.02
N TRP A 202 -7.13 -13.42 18.79
CA TRP A 202 -7.05 -13.45 20.25
C TRP A 202 -7.15 -14.86 20.85
N ASP A 203 -7.87 -15.77 20.18
CA ASP A 203 -8.04 -17.14 20.68
C ASP A 203 -6.79 -18.00 20.43
N ASP A 204 -5.93 -17.60 19.46
CA ASP A 204 -4.69 -18.35 19.13
C ASP A 204 -3.48 -17.93 19.99
N ASP A 205 -3.47 -16.75 20.64
CA ASP A 205 -2.35 -16.31 21.48
C ASP A 205 -2.28 -17.06 22.82
N ASP A 206 -3.36 -17.71 23.26
CA ASP A 206 -3.38 -18.55 24.47
C ASP A 206 -2.83 -19.98 24.25
N ASP A 207 -2.63 -20.39 23.00
CA ASP A 207 -2.15 -21.74 22.64
C ASP A 207 -0.67 -21.76 22.14
N PHE A 208 0.00 -20.59 22.14
CA PHE A 208 1.43 -20.55 21.86
C PHE A 208 2.22 -21.00 23.10
N PRO A 209 3.03 -22.09 22.99
CA PRO A 209 3.87 -22.51 24.09
C PRO A 209 4.83 -21.39 24.50
N ARG A 210 4.82 -21.03 25.78
CA ARG A 210 5.65 -19.98 26.33
C ARG A 210 7.13 -20.38 26.25
N PRO A 211 8.07 -19.43 26.19
CA PRO A 211 9.50 -19.74 26.18
C PRO A 211 9.96 -20.68 27.32
N GLU A 212 9.23 -20.66 28.44
CA GLU A 212 9.44 -21.55 29.59
C GLU A 212 9.08 -23.02 29.33
N ASP A 213 8.19 -23.30 28.37
CA ASP A 213 7.82 -24.67 27.98
C ASP A 213 8.90 -25.39 27.16
N PHE A 214 9.91 -24.64 26.66
CA PHE A 214 11.07 -25.16 25.95
C PHE A 214 12.33 -25.30 26.83
N ALA A 215 12.27 -24.85 28.10
CA ALA A 215 13.43 -24.88 28.99
C ALA A 215 13.73 -26.28 29.59
N ASP A 216 12.78 -27.21 29.53
CA ASP A 216 12.89 -28.52 30.20
C ASP A 216 13.45 -29.62 29.30
N ALA A 217 13.86 -29.31 28.06
CA ALA A 217 14.40 -30.29 27.12
C ALA A 217 15.94 -30.34 27.05
N SER A 218 16.66 -29.54 27.86
CA SER A 218 18.12 -29.47 27.81
C SER A 218 18.87 -30.34 28.85
N ASP A 219 18.15 -31.08 29.73
CA ASP A 219 18.80 -31.84 30.83
C ASP A 219 18.84 -33.36 30.62
N ALA A 220 18.66 -33.85 29.38
CA ALA A 220 18.70 -35.28 29.11
C ALA A 220 19.68 -35.66 27.98
N GLU A 221 20.97 -35.29 28.10
CA GLU A 221 22.05 -35.96 27.37
C GLU A 221 23.41 -35.69 28.05
N ASP A 222 23.60 -36.29 29.23
CA ASP A 222 24.93 -36.62 29.74
C ASP A 222 24.97 -38.08 30.16
N ALA A 223 25.29 -38.93 29.21
CA ALA A 223 25.81 -40.29 29.50
C ALA A 223 26.41 -40.89 28.24
N GLY A 224 27.76 -40.99 28.20
CA GLY A 224 28.40 -41.95 27.31
C GLY A 224 29.60 -41.46 26.52
N ASP A 225 30.72 -41.29 27.19
CA ASP A 225 32.05 -41.41 26.58
C ASP A 225 32.28 -42.90 26.21
N PRO A 226 32.69 -43.21 25.00
CA PRO A 226 33.73 -44.23 24.85
C PRO A 226 34.76 -43.92 23.76
N GLY A 227 36.03 -43.77 24.16
CA GLY A 227 37.11 -44.47 23.48
C GLY A 227 37.72 -43.86 22.24
N ASP A 228 38.82 -43.21 22.46
CA ASP A 228 39.93 -43.06 21.51
C ASP A 228 40.41 -44.44 20.99
N PRO A 229 40.68 -44.59 19.72
CA PRO A 229 41.97 -45.13 19.32
C PRO A 229 42.60 -44.50 18.05
N GLY A 230 43.85 -44.04 18.20
CA GLY A 230 44.97 -44.43 17.32
C GLY A 230 45.14 -43.69 15.99
N ASP A 231 46.03 -42.78 16.01
CA ASP A 231 47.28 -42.65 15.24
C ASP A 231 47.41 -43.47 13.95
N SER A 232 47.74 -42.77 12.92
CA SER A 232 48.72 -43.03 11.84
C SER A 232 48.37 -42.21 10.61
N GLY A 233 49.20 -41.27 10.24
CA GLY A 233 50.35 -41.43 9.43
C GLY A 233 50.22 -40.79 8.08
N ASP A 234 51.04 -39.80 7.91
CA ASP A 234 51.96 -39.66 6.77
C ASP A 234 51.51 -39.03 5.44
N SER A 235 52.33 -38.04 5.16
CA SER A 235 52.98 -37.65 3.89
C SER A 235 52.17 -37.08 2.71
N GLY A 236 52.74 -35.95 2.27
CA GLY A 236 53.08 -35.69 0.88
C GLY A 236 52.43 -34.45 0.28
N ASP A 237 53.13 -33.44 0.28
CA ASP A 237 54.13 -32.88 -0.68
C ASP A 237 53.57 -32.09 -1.84
N SER A 238 54.15 -30.89 -1.97
CA SER A 238 54.45 -30.10 -3.17
C SER A 238 53.32 -29.65 -4.09
N GLY A 239 53.29 -28.41 -4.38
CA GLY A 239 54.09 -27.53 -5.22
C GLY A 239 53.20 -26.56 -5.91
N ASP A 240 53.61 -25.47 -5.88
CA ASP A 240 54.36 -24.57 -6.82
C ASP A 240 53.50 -23.57 -7.61
N ALA A 241 53.84 -22.38 -7.33
CA ALA A 241 54.18 -21.22 -8.11
C ALA A 241 53.49 -20.88 -9.46
N GLY A 242 53.31 -19.60 -9.63
CA GLY A 242 53.39 -18.89 -10.90
C GLY A 242 52.17 -18.03 -11.13
N ASP A 243 52.25 -16.87 -11.35
CA ASP A 243 53.15 -15.78 -11.71
C ASP A 243 52.29 -14.65 -12.35
N ALA A 244 52.75 -13.51 -12.11
CA ALA A 244 52.52 -12.18 -12.58
C ALA A 244 51.98 -11.92 -14.00
N GLY A 245 51.41 -10.74 -14.14
CA GLY A 245 51.39 -9.90 -15.32
C GLY A 245 50.03 -9.32 -15.58
N ASP A 246 49.87 -8.13 -15.85
CA ASP A 246 50.60 -6.90 -16.09
C ASP A 246 49.58 -5.80 -16.45
N ALA A 247 50.01 -4.62 -16.28
CA ALA A 247 49.31 -3.36 -16.47
C ALA A 247 48.76 -3.08 -17.88
N GLY A 248 47.76 -2.21 -17.93
CA GLY A 248 47.25 -1.60 -19.17
C GLY A 248 46.36 -0.40 -18.93
N ASP A 249 46.96 0.67 -18.48
CA ASP A 249 46.62 2.07 -18.62
C ASP A 249 46.02 2.44 -19.99
N ALA A 250 44.89 3.19 -20.00
CA ALA A 250 44.63 4.25 -20.98
C ALA A 250 43.41 5.10 -20.60
N ALA A 251 43.69 6.35 -20.34
CA ALA A 251 42.73 7.46 -20.15
C ALA A 251 42.19 7.99 -21.49
N PRO A 252 41.19 8.94 -21.46
CA PRO A 252 40.25 9.25 -22.53
C PRO A 252 40.73 10.33 -23.52
N PRO A 253 39.90 10.65 -24.50
CA PRO A 253 39.77 12.07 -24.82
C PRO A 253 38.34 12.55 -25.16
N ARG A 254 38.08 13.71 -24.64
CA ARG A 254 37.30 14.88 -25.04
C ARG A 254 35.77 14.74 -25.12
#